data_be78a4682a1249fdb4a9b3440bf2f7f9
#
_entry.id   be78a4682a1249fdb4a9b3440bf2f7f9
#
_cell.length_a   1.000
_cell.length_b   1.000
_cell.length_c   1.000
_cell.angle_alpha   90.00
_cell.angle_beta   90.00
_cell.angle_gamma   90.00
#
_symmetry.space_group_name_H-M   'P 1'
#
loop_
_entity.id
_entity.type
_entity.pdbx_description
1 polymer ?
#
loop_
_entity_poly.entity_id
_entity_poly.type
_entity_poly.pdbx_seq_one_letter_code
_entity_poly.pdbx_strand_id
1 'polypeptide(L)' 'MANEILIVDDNPDIRNILNELISDLGYKTRLAANYNQALSEIDKKLPDVALLDVKLSNTENI' A
#
# COMPACT_ATOMS: atom_id res chain seq x y z
N MET A 1 -0.31 -20.53 2.45
CA MET A 1 0.58 -19.59 1.86
C MET A 1 0.20 -18.20 2.16
N ALA A 2 1.16 -17.43 2.57
CA ALA A 2 0.88 -16.06 2.92
C ALA A 2 0.99 -15.21 1.67
N ASN A 3 -0.05 -14.49 1.36
CA ASN A 3 0.00 -13.48 0.33
C ASN A 3 0.51 -12.20 0.94
N GLU A 4 1.25 -11.47 0.15
CA GLU A 4 1.82 -10.22 0.59
C GLU A 4 1.21 -9.08 -0.18
N ILE A 5 0.77 -8.07 0.54
CA ILE A 5 0.07 -6.93 -0.04
C ILE A 5 0.83 -5.66 0.30
N LEU A 6 1.13 -4.90 -0.73
CA LEU A 6 1.75 -3.59 -0.56
C LEU A 6 0.64 -2.54 -0.54
N ILE A 7 0.61 -1.75 0.52
CA ILE A 7 -0.39 -0.71 0.70
C ILE A 7 0.29 0.63 0.49
N VAL A 8 -0.18 1.39 -0.49
CA VAL A 8 0.40 2.68 -0.83
C VAL A 8 -0.65 3.75 -0.60
N ASP A 9 -0.41 4.61 0.37
CA ASP A 9 -1.34 5.68 0.70
C ASP A 9 -0.54 6.77 1.41
N ASP A 10 -0.72 8.01 0.99
CA ASP A 10 0.01 9.12 1.59
C ASP A 10 -0.59 9.58 2.91
N ASN A 11 -1.80 9.15 3.22
CA ASN A 11 -2.44 9.47 4.47
C ASN A 11 -2.10 8.41 5.51
N PRO A 12 -1.36 8.75 6.56
CA PRO A 12 -0.94 7.73 7.52
C PRO A 12 -2.11 7.09 8.26
N ASP A 13 -3.19 7.81 8.48
CA ASP A 13 -4.33 7.22 9.18
C ASP A 13 -5.00 6.16 8.31
N ILE A 14 -5.21 6.46 7.05
CA ILE A 14 -5.81 5.50 6.13
C ILE A 14 -4.87 4.31 5.95
N ARG A 15 -3.59 4.58 5.79
CA ARG A 15 -2.62 3.51 5.63
C ARG A 15 -2.64 2.55 6.81
N ASN A 16 -2.73 3.08 8.02
CA ASN A 16 -2.77 2.25 9.22
C ASN A 16 -4.07 1.46 9.31
N ILE A 17 -5.19 2.07 8.94
CA ILE A 17 -6.47 1.37 8.96
C ILE A 17 -6.44 0.20 7.98
N LEU A 18 -5.95 0.44 6.78
CA LEU A 18 -5.87 -0.63 5.79
C LEU A 18 -4.93 -1.73 6.23
N ASN A 19 -3.82 -1.33 6.84
CA ASN A 19 -2.88 -2.32 7.36
C ASN A 19 -3.53 -3.23 8.38
N GLU A 20 -4.29 -2.66 9.31
CA GLU A 20 -4.96 -3.47 10.32
C GLU A 20 -5.99 -4.39 9.71
N LEU A 21 -6.81 -3.87 8.82
CA LEU A 21 -7.85 -4.68 8.21
C LEU A 21 -7.26 -5.85 7.43
N ILE A 22 -6.25 -5.58 6.66
CA ILE A 22 -5.67 -6.60 5.78
C ILE A 22 -4.88 -7.61 6.59
N SER A 23 -4.17 -7.13 7.61
CA SER A 23 -3.44 -8.04 8.49
C SER A 23 -4.39 -8.97 9.23
N ASP A 24 -5.54 -8.44 9.65
CA ASP A 24 -6.53 -9.25 10.35
C ASP A 24 -7.10 -10.35 9.46
N LEU A 25 -7.07 -10.15 8.16
CA LEU A 25 -7.52 -11.17 7.22
C LEU A 25 -6.46 -12.24 6.98
N GLY A 26 -5.29 -12.10 7.56
CA GLY A 26 -4.25 -13.11 7.46
C GLY A 26 -3.18 -12.84 6.41
N TYR A 27 -3.21 -11.67 5.80
CA TYR A 27 -2.20 -11.33 4.80
C TYR A 27 -1.01 -10.65 5.44
N LYS A 28 0.13 -10.80 4.82
CA LYS A 28 1.29 -9.99 5.16
C LYS A 28 1.17 -8.66 4.46
N THR A 29 1.59 -7.61 5.14
CA THR A 29 1.48 -6.27 4.58
C THR A 29 2.82 -5.57 4.56
N ARG A 30 2.99 -4.72 3.57
CA ARG A 30 4.07 -3.74 3.53
C ARG A 30 3.45 -2.40 3.23
N LEU A 31 4.07 -1.35 3.74
CA LEU A 31 3.48 -0.02 3.65
C LEU A 31 4.41 0.91 2.89
N ALA A 32 3.82 1.79 2.11
CA ALA A 32 4.55 2.85 1.43
C ALA A 32 3.73 4.12 1.52
N ALA A 33 4.39 5.22 1.79
CA ALA A 33 3.71 6.49 1.97
C ALA A 33 3.60 7.27 0.65
N ASN A 34 4.35 6.89 -0.35
CA ASN A 34 4.33 7.60 -1.61
C ASN A 34 4.81 6.67 -2.71
N TYR A 35 4.75 7.19 -3.91
CA TYR A 35 5.07 6.40 -5.09
C TYR A 35 6.52 5.92 -5.10
N ASN A 36 7.44 6.80 -4.71
CA ASN A 36 8.86 6.43 -4.69
C ASN A 36 9.13 5.30 -3.70
N GLN A 37 8.49 5.36 -2.53
CA GLN A 37 8.63 4.29 -1.56
C GLN A 37 8.03 2.99 -2.10
N ALA A 38 6.91 3.10 -2.80
CA ALA A 38 6.29 1.92 -3.38
C ALA A 38 7.22 1.26 -4.38
N LEU A 39 7.85 2.04 -5.24
CA LEU A 39 8.78 1.50 -6.22
C LEU A 39 9.97 0.83 -5.53
N SER A 40 10.45 1.43 -4.46
CA SER A 40 11.55 0.87 -3.70
C SER A 40 11.18 -0.48 -3.11
N GLU A 41 9.96 -0.58 -2.58
CA GLU A 41 9.50 -1.84 -2.01
C GLU A 41 9.34 -2.92 -3.07
N ILE A 42 8.83 -2.54 -4.21
CA ILE A 42 8.66 -3.49 -5.32
C ILE A 42 10.02 -3.97 -5.81
N ASP A 43 10.99 -3.09 -5.83
CA ASP A 43 12.34 -3.45 -6.25
C ASP A 43 12.98 -4.47 -5.32
N LYS A 44 12.69 -4.36 -4.03
CA LYS A 44 13.21 -5.32 -3.06
C LYS A 44 12.58 -6.68 -3.24
N LYS A 45 11.26 -6.69 -3.42
CA LYS A 45 10.51 -7.92 -3.58
C LYS A 45 9.13 -7.59 -4.11
N LEU A 46 8.71 -8.30 -5.13
CA LEU A 46 7.38 -8.10 -5.70
C LEU A 46 6.30 -8.55 -4.71
N PRO A 47 5.34 -7.71 -4.43
CA PRO A 47 4.19 -8.15 -3.65
C PRO A 47 3.24 -8.95 -4.54
N ASP A 48 2.35 -9.69 -3.91
CA ASP A 48 1.32 -10.40 -4.66
C ASP A 48 0.26 -9.42 -5.19
N VAL A 49 -0.04 -8.40 -4.39
CA VAL A 49 -1.03 -7.40 -4.74
C VAL A 49 -0.55 -6.06 -4.24
N ALA A 50 -0.87 -5.00 -4.94
CA ALA A 50 -0.60 -3.64 -4.48
C ALA A 50 -1.92 -2.88 -4.44
N LEU A 51 -2.22 -2.30 -3.29
CA LEU A 51 -3.36 -1.42 -3.13
C LEU A 51 -2.87 0.00 -3.24
N LEU A 52 -3.36 0.72 -4.24
CA LEU A 52 -2.92 2.07 -4.49
C LEU A 52 -4.05 3.04 -4.24
N ASP A 53 -3.74 4.11 -3.54
CA ASP A 53 -4.69 5.19 -3.38
C ASP A 53 -4.64 6.06 -4.61
N VAL A 54 -5.70 6.02 -5.40
CA VAL A 54 -5.74 6.76 -6.66
C VAL A 54 -5.80 8.27 -6.44
N LYS A 55 -5.98 8.70 -5.22
CA LYS A 55 -6.00 10.12 -4.92
C LYS A 55 -4.62 10.67 -4.58
N LEU A 56 -3.62 9.85 -4.67
CA LEU A 56 -2.27 10.28 -4.35
C LEU A 56 -1.86 11.48 -5.15
N SER A 57 -2.07 11.41 -6.42
CA SER A 57 -1.72 12.55 -7.21
C SER A 57 -2.86 13.52 -7.13
N ASN A 58 -2.57 14.72 -7.41
CA ASN A 58 -3.50 15.76 -7.32
C ASN A 58 -4.47 15.68 -8.49
N THR A 59 -5.61 15.07 -8.26
CA THR A 59 -6.51 14.75 -9.35
C THR A 59 -7.78 15.57 -9.34
N GLU A 60 -7.84 16.59 -8.55
CA GLU A 60 -9.07 17.35 -8.44
C GLU A 60 -9.46 18.03 -9.73
N ASN A 61 -8.56 18.12 -10.67
CA ASN A 61 -8.86 18.80 -11.91
C ASN A 61 -9.46 17.92 -12.97
N ILE A 62 -9.62 16.72 -12.66
CA ILE A 62 -10.15 15.80 -13.63
C ILE A 62 -11.63 15.97 -13.83
#